data_113ff92202314590cf2ce7cd31e9bf1e
#
_entry.id   113ff92202314590cf2ce7cd31e9bf1e
#
_cell.length_a   1.000
_cell.length_b   1.000
_cell.length_c   1.000
_cell.angle_alpha   90.00
_cell.angle_beta   90.00
_cell.angle_gamma   90.00
#
_symmetry.space_group_name_H-M   'P 1'
#
loop_
_entity.id
_entity.type
_entity.pdbx_description
1 polymer ?
#
loop_
_entity_poly.entity_id
_entity_poly.type
_entity_poly.pdbx_seq_one_letter_code
_entity_poly.pdbx_strand_id
1 'polypeptide(L)'
;MIIKLVPTGGLGNRMRAIASAIAIAQHYQASLEILWNERKGLNANFEQLFLPIDSPSVHVVTNKSWLYNIEFRKEYLLRLPLLKLVSTKILYNYNLYDEKDKNVYQVIGKKPPRNLLLVSGSTMCKGYNMKDTFVPCDKIRRDIDKVFALFSENTIGVHIRRTDNKESIRLSPLEDFYMRMENEIAKDS
;
A
#
# COMPACT_ATOMS: atom_id res chain seq x y z
N MET A 1 19.85 7.01 9.84
CA MET A 1 18.41 7.33 9.89
C MET A 1 17.62 6.02 9.92
N ILE A 2 16.56 5.97 10.72
CA ILE A 2 15.61 4.84 10.74
C ILE A 2 14.26 5.38 10.31
N ILE A 3 13.64 4.71 9.34
CA ILE A 3 12.27 4.99 8.92
C ILE A 3 11.40 3.83 9.37
N LYS A 4 10.31 4.13 10.09
CA LYS A 4 9.24 3.18 10.37
C LYS A 4 8.03 3.53 9.53
N LEU A 5 7.47 2.55 8.81
CA LEU A 5 6.25 2.73 8.06
C LEU A 5 5.12 1.91 8.70
N VAL A 6 3.99 2.55 8.97
CA VAL A 6 2.71 1.90 9.24
C VAL A 6 1.86 2.02 7.97
N PRO A 7 1.80 0.97 7.13
CA PRO A 7 0.96 1.00 5.93
C PRO A 7 -0.50 0.78 6.31
N THR A 8 -1.41 1.62 5.80
CA THR A 8 -2.84 1.59 6.12
C THR A 8 -3.72 1.28 4.91
N GLY A 9 -4.98 0.96 5.14
CA GLY A 9 -5.95 0.65 4.09
C GLY A 9 -5.82 -0.76 3.51
N GLY A 10 -6.50 -1.01 2.39
CA GLY A 10 -6.47 -2.28 1.68
C GLY A 10 -5.12 -2.56 1.00
N LEU A 11 -4.95 -3.77 0.43
CA LEU A 11 -3.69 -4.26 -0.12
C LEU A 11 -3.01 -3.27 -1.08
N GLY A 12 -3.72 -2.81 -2.11
CA GLY A 12 -3.13 -1.87 -3.09
C GLY A 12 -2.70 -0.54 -2.49
N ASN A 13 -3.38 -0.07 -1.43
CA ASN A 13 -2.97 1.12 -0.68
C ASN A 13 -1.65 0.88 0.05
N ARG A 14 -1.54 -0.23 0.75
CA ARG A 14 -0.32 -0.63 1.47
C ARG A 14 0.85 -0.82 0.52
N MET A 15 0.65 -1.46 -0.64
CA MET A 15 1.68 -1.63 -1.65
C MET A 15 2.23 -0.27 -2.13
N ARG A 16 1.36 0.70 -2.43
CA ARG A 16 1.80 2.05 -2.84
C ARG A 16 2.58 2.78 -1.74
N ALA A 17 2.12 2.69 -0.49
CA ALA A 17 2.80 3.28 0.64
C ALA A 17 4.19 2.67 0.88
N ILE A 18 4.29 1.33 0.81
CA ILE A 18 5.56 0.60 0.97
C ILE A 18 6.54 0.96 -0.14
N ALA A 19 6.13 0.89 -1.40
CA ALA A 19 6.98 1.22 -2.53
C ALA A 19 7.51 2.67 -2.46
N SER A 20 6.65 3.63 -2.06
CA SER A 20 7.08 5.01 -1.81
C SER A 20 8.06 5.12 -0.65
N ALA A 21 7.83 4.38 0.45
CA ALA A 21 8.74 4.41 1.61
C ALA A 21 10.11 3.80 1.28
N ILE A 22 10.17 2.78 0.43
CA ILE A 22 11.43 2.21 -0.09
C ILE A 22 12.21 3.28 -0.87
N ALA A 23 11.55 4.00 -1.79
CA ALA A 23 12.21 5.08 -2.54
C ALA A 23 12.71 6.21 -1.62
N ILE A 24 11.95 6.56 -0.58
CA ILE A 24 12.37 7.52 0.43
C ILE A 24 13.59 6.99 1.21
N ALA A 25 13.56 5.73 1.64
CA ALA A 25 14.67 5.11 2.37
C ALA A 25 15.96 5.06 1.52
N GLN A 26 15.86 4.71 0.26
CA GLN A 26 16.97 4.73 -0.70
C GLN A 26 17.55 6.14 -0.85
N HIS A 27 16.71 7.15 -1.03
CA HIS A 27 17.14 8.55 -1.17
C HIS A 27 17.95 9.04 0.04
N TYR A 28 17.54 8.67 1.24
CA TYR A 28 18.22 9.08 2.49
C TYR A 28 19.24 8.05 3.00
N GLN A 29 19.49 6.97 2.28
CA GLN A 29 20.36 5.85 2.71
C GLN A 29 19.98 5.37 4.12
N ALA A 30 18.67 5.20 4.34
CA ALA A 30 18.07 4.87 5.63
C ALA A 30 17.65 3.39 5.70
N SER A 31 17.64 2.83 6.91
CA SER A 31 16.97 1.57 7.19
C SER A 31 15.46 1.79 7.27
N LEU A 32 14.68 0.91 6.64
CA LEU A 32 13.22 0.93 6.62
C LEU A 32 12.65 -0.29 7.35
N GLU A 33 11.86 -0.06 8.36
CA GLU A 33 11.07 -1.05 9.07
C GLU A 33 9.59 -0.88 8.71
N ILE A 34 9.01 -1.87 8.04
CA ILE A 34 7.60 -1.90 7.64
C ILE A 34 6.81 -2.65 8.71
N LEU A 35 5.98 -1.92 9.44
CA LEU A 35 5.16 -2.44 10.53
C LEU A 35 3.84 -2.98 9.97
N TRP A 36 3.83 -4.23 9.54
CA TRP A 36 2.66 -4.87 8.95
C TRP A 36 1.63 -5.23 10.00
N ASN A 37 0.40 -4.74 9.83
CA ASN A 37 -0.73 -5.03 10.70
C ASN A 37 -1.74 -5.92 9.98
N GLU A 38 -2.08 -7.04 10.58
CA GLU A 38 -3.28 -7.79 10.19
C GLU A 38 -4.51 -7.06 10.72
N ARG A 39 -5.50 -6.86 9.85
CA ARG A 39 -6.73 -6.17 10.22
C ARG A 39 -7.91 -6.65 9.39
N LYS A 40 -9.13 -6.32 9.86
CA LYS A 40 -10.40 -6.72 9.26
C LYS A 40 -10.51 -6.46 7.74
N GLY A 41 -9.81 -5.44 7.21
CA GLY A 41 -9.78 -5.13 5.76
C GLY A 41 -8.69 -5.85 4.98
N LEU A 42 -7.72 -6.47 5.67
CA LEU A 42 -6.64 -7.27 5.09
C LEU A 42 -6.16 -8.26 6.17
N ASN A 43 -6.83 -9.38 6.26
CA ASN A 43 -6.56 -10.43 7.24
C ASN A 43 -5.55 -11.44 6.67
N ALA A 44 -4.35 -10.96 6.36
CA ALA A 44 -3.25 -11.77 5.86
C ALA A 44 -1.90 -11.20 6.33
N ASN A 45 -0.98 -12.07 6.70
CA ASN A 45 0.42 -11.73 6.91
C ASN A 45 1.10 -11.38 5.58
N PHE A 46 2.18 -10.63 5.65
CA PHE A 46 2.95 -10.23 4.45
C PHE A 46 3.44 -11.46 3.68
N GLU A 47 3.99 -12.44 4.38
CA GLU A 47 4.57 -13.68 3.82
C GLU A 47 3.52 -14.61 3.21
N GLN A 48 2.24 -14.44 3.56
CA GLN A 48 1.14 -15.16 2.91
C GLN A 48 0.82 -14.60 1.52
N LEU A 49 1.28 -13.40 1.22
CA LEU A 49 1.02 -12.68 -0.02
C LEU A 49 2.26 -12.60 -0.90
N PHE A 50 3.41 -12.29 -0.31
CA PHE A 50 4.62 -11.93 -1.04
C PHE A 50 5.85 -12.66 -0.51
N LEU A 51 6.84 -12.84 -1.38
CA LEU A 51 8.20 -13.17 -0.97
C LEU A 51 8.83 -12.01 -0.19
N PRO A 52 9.88 -12.25 0.61
CA PRO A 52 10.65 -11.19 1.24
C PRO A 52 11.10 -10.14 0.22
N ILE A 53 11.09 -8.87 0.61
CA ILE A 53 11.61 -7.78 -0.24
C ILE A 53 13.13 -7.93 -0.32
N ASP A 54 13.64 -8.03 -1.55
CA ASP A 54 15.06 -8.17 -1.81
C ASP A 54 15.80 -6.83 -1.60
N SER A 55 16.03 -6.51 -0.34
CA SER A 55 16.80 -5.33 0.07
C SER A 55 17.29 -5.49 1.50
N PRO A 56 18.62 -5.42 1.75
CA PRO A 56 19.18 -5.60 3.09
C PRO A 56 18.80 -4.49 4.08
N SER A 57 18.35 -3.34 3.59
CA SER A 57 17.93 -2.20 4.41
C SER A 57 16.42 -2.14 4.67
N VAL A 58 15.63 -3.09 4.14
CA VAL A 58 14.17 -3.11 4.25
C VAL A 58 13.72 -4.35 5.01
N HIS A 59 13.05 -4.15 6.12
CA HIS A 59 12.57 -5.24 6.97
C HIS A 59 11.05 -5.13 7.16
N VAL A 60 10.33 -6.21 6.86
CA VAL A 60 8.90 -6.33 7.16
C VAL A 60 8.75 -7.03 8.50
N VAL A 61 8.03 -6.41 9.41
CA VAL A 61 7.81 -6.91 10.77
C VAL A 61 6.32 -7.00 11.03
N THR A 62 5.84 -8.18 11.42
CA THR A 62 4.45 -8.33 11.91
C THR A 62 4.30 -7.50 13.19
N ASN A 63 3.50 -6.44 13.10
CA ASN A 63 3.36 -5.51 14.21
C ASN A 63 2.37 -6.05 15.25
N LYS A 64 2.89 -6.35 16.44
CA LYS A 64 2.09 -6.74 17.61
C LYS A 64 1.88 -5.58 18.59
N SER A 65 2.51 -4.43 18.35
CA SER A 65 2.46 -3.29 19.27
C SER A 65 1.17 -2.49 19.06
N TRP A 66 0.43 -2.30 20.15
CA TRP A 66 -0.73 -1.41 20.18
C TRP A 66 -0.40 0.01 19.70
N LEU A 67 0.80 0.52 19.99
CA LEU A 67 1.22 1.87 19.65
C LEU A 67 1.17 2.17 18.14
N TYR A 68 1.58 1.19 17.31
CA TYR A 68 1.60 1.31 15.84
C TYR A 68 0.38 0.69 15.16
N ASN A 69 -0.61 0.25 15.93
CA ASN A 69 -1.84 -0.33 15.38
C ASN A 69 -2.79 0.79 14.92
N ILE A 70 -2.39 1.54 13.88
CA ILE A 70 -3.07 2.73 13.37
C ILE A 70 -3.69 2.40 12.01
N GLU A 71 -5.00 2.56 11.91
CA GLU A 71 -5.76 2.47 10.64
C GLU A 71 -6.46 3.78 10.32
N PHE A 72 -7.05 4.42 11.34
CA PHE A 72 -7.85 5.63 11.20
C PHE A 72 -7.22 6.82 11.93
N ARG A 73 -7.58 8.02 11.47
CA ARG A 73 -7.09 9.28 12.04
C ARG A 73 -7.33 9.39 13.55
N LYS A 74 -8.47 8.92 14.06
CA LYS A 74 -8.78 8.95 15.49
C LYS A 74 -7.78 8.14 16.32
N GLU A 75 -7.37 6.97 15.82
CA GLU A 75 -6.37 6.12 16.49
C GLU A 75 -4.99 6.77 16.48
N TYR A 76 -4.63 7.42 15.37
CA TYR A 76 -3.42 8.23 15.27
C TYR A 76 -3.42 9.36 16.29
N LEU A 77 -4.48 10.16 16.37
CA LEU A 77 -4.58 11.30 17.29
C LEU A 77 -4.53 10.85 18.75
N LEU A 78 -5.18 9.74 19.09
CA LEU A 78 -5.14 9.18 20.45
C LEU A 78 -3.72 8.78 20.88
N ARG A 79 -2.91 8.25 19.94
CA ARG A 79 -1.56 7.74 20.23
C ARG A 79 -0.47 8.77 19.99
N LEU A 80 -0.79 9.92 19.41
CA LEU A 80 0.18 10.93 19.00
C LEU A 80 1.13 11.37 20.13
N PRO A 81 0.70 11.59 21.38
CA PRO A 81 1.62 11.94 22.45
C PRO A 81 2.72 10.89 22.67
N LEU A 82 2.36 9.60 22.68
CA LEU A 82 3.30 8.49 22.87
C LEU A 82 4.19 8.30 21.63
N LEU A 83 3.64 8.45 20.43
CA LEU A 83 4.40 8.38 19.19
C LEU A 83 5.50 9.45 19.13
N LYS A 84 5.25 10.65 19.66
CA LYS A 84 6.22 11.73 19.76
C LYS A 84 7.39 11.41 20.71
N LEU A 85 7.23 10.51 21.66
CA LEU A 85 8.30 10.06 22.53
C LEU A 85 9.29 9.12 21.83
N VAL A 86 8.81 8.35 20.85
CA VAL A 86 9.60 7.30 20.16
C VAL A 86 10.03 7.71 18.73
N SER A 87 9.53 8.81 18.22
CA SER A 87 9.81 9.29 16.86
C SER A 87 10.18 10.77 16.85
N THR A 88 11.28 11.11 16.20
CA THR A 88 11.73 12.50 16.09
C THR A 88 10.84 13.33 15.17
N LYS A 89 10.28 12.70 14.13
CA LYS A 89 9.32 13.30 13.20
C LYS A 89 8.26 12.28 12.81
N ILE A 90 7.02 12.72 12.70
CA ILE A 90 5.89 11.89 12.29
C ILE A 90 5.22 12.54 11.09
N LEU A 91 5.03 11.79 10.02
CA LEU A 91 4.26 12.20 8.85
C LEU A 91 3.07 11.25 8.71
N TYR A 92 1.89 11.79 8.87
CA TYR A 92 0.64 11.09 8.64
C TYR A 92 0.09 11.44 7.26
N ASN A 93 -0.63 10.53 6.65
CA ASN A 93 -1.25 10.65 5.32
C ASN A 93 -1.81 12.04 5.00
N TYR A 94 -2.48 12.63 5.99
CA TYR A 94 -3.13 13.93 5.88
C TYR A 94 -2.13 15.09 5.67
N ASN A 95 -0.98 15.05 6.32
CA ASN A 95 0.05 16.08 6.21
C ASN A 95 0.75 16.10 4.85
N LEU A 96 0.61 15.00 4.08
CA LEU A 96 1.20 14.87 2.75
C LEU A 96 0.23 15.33 1.64
N TYR A 97 -1.08 15.43 1.95
CA TYR A 97 -2.12 15.84 1.01
C TYR A 97 -2.51 17.32 1.11
N ASP A 98 -2.46 17.92 2.29
CA ASP A 98 -2.80 19.35 2.49
C ASP A 98 -1.76 20.29 1.86
N GLU A 99 -0.56 19.79 1.60
CA GLU A 99 0.48 20.52 0.89
C GLU A 99 0.56 20.03 -0.57
N LYS A 100 -0.50 20.31 -1.34
CA LYS A 100 -0.69 19.86 -2.75
C LYS A 100 0.52 20.04 -3.66
N ASP A 101 1.45 20.92 -3.30
CA ASP A 101 2.62 21.27 -4.10
C ASP A 101 3.96 20.86 -3.48
N LYS A 102 3.99 20.32 -2.27
CA LYS A 102 5.25 19.94 -1.63
C LYS A 102 5.58 18.47 -1.82
N ASN A 103 6.73 18.21 -2.42
CA ASN A 103 7.34 16.89 -2.48
C ASN A 103 7.66 16.39 -1.05
N VAL A 104 7.43 15.12 -0.75
CA VAL A 104 7.74 14.49 0.54
C VAL A 104 9.18 14.77 1.01
N TYR A 105 10.14 14.86 0.10
CA TYR A 105 11.53 15.18 0.38
C TYR A 105 11.71 16.59 0.93
N GLN A 106 10.92 17.57 0.48
CA GLN A 106 10.91 18.93 1.04
C GLN A 106 10.35 18.94 2.46
N VAL A 107 9.30 18.12 2.70
CA VAL A 107 8.69 17.98 4.04
C VAL A 107 9.64 17.30 5.01
N ILE A 108 10.37 16.27 4.61
CA ILE A 108 11.39 15.60 5.44
C ILE A 108 12.57 16.56 5.66
N GLY A 109 13.02 17.25 4.62
CA GLY A 109 14.09 18.24 4.63
C GLY A 109 15.48 17.67 4.33
N LYS A 110 16.43 18.56 4.05
CA LYS A 110 17.83 18.21 3.73
C LYS A 110 18.57 17.55 4.90
N LYS A 111 18.17 17.86 6.15
CA LYS A 111 18.68 17.20 7.36
C LYS A 111 17.59 16.28 7.91
N PRO A 112 17.55 15.02 7.48
CA PRO A 112 16.49 14.11 7.91
C PRO A 112 16.58 13.82 9.41
N PRO A 113 15.44 13.55 10.06
CA PRO A 113 15.40 13.19 11.47
C PRO A 113 16.07 11.84 11.72
N ARG A 114 16.56 11.60 12.94
CA ARG A 114 17.14 10.31 13.31
C ARG A 114 16.11 9.18 13.18
N ASN A 115 14.89 9.41 13.66
CA ASN A 115 13.77 8.47 13.63
C ASN A 115 12.57 9.12 12.97
N LEU A 116 12.15 8.62 11.80
CA LEU A 116 10.98 9.08 11.05
C LEU A 116 9.89 8.02 11.11
N LEU A 117 8.70 8.40 11.55
CA LEU A 117 7.50 7.56 11.45
C LEU A 117 6.63 8.06 10.29
N LEU A 118 6.36 7.16 9.35
CA LEU A 118 5.41 7.35 8.25
C LEU A 118 4.15 6.54 8.55
N VAL A 119 2.98 7.14 8.45
CA VAL A 119 1.68 6.46 8.55
C VAL A 119 0.90 6.79 7.29
N SER A 120 0.80 5.86 6.35
CA SER A 120 0.24 6.14 5.03
C SER A 120 -0.45 4.92 4.40
N GLY A 121 -1.55 5.18 3.69
CA GLY A 121 -2.21 4.27 2.75
C GLY A 121 -2.16 4.78 1.31
N SER A 122 -1.22 5.65 0.98
CA SER A 122 -1.15 6.33 -0.32
C SER A 122 0.25 6.46 -0.84
N THR A 123 0.37 6.81 -2.11
CA THR A 123 1.63 7.21 -2.73
C THR A 123 2.16 8.48 -2.07
N MET A 124 3.42 8.47 -1.63
CA MET A 124 4.09 9.60 -1.00
C MET A 124 5.11 10.29 -1.91
N CYS A 125 5.62 9.60 -2.93
CA CYS A 125 6.54 10.15 -3.92
C CYS A 125 6.37 9.45 -5.27
N LYS A 126 6.97 10.03 -6.32
CA LYS A 126 7.09 9.43 -7.65
C LYS A 126 8.36 8.57 -7.75
N GLY A 127 8.46 7.73 -8.78
CA GLY A 127 9.68 6.98 -9.08
C GLY A 127 9.87 5.69 -8.27
N TYR A 128 8.80 5.14 -7.68
CA TYR A 128 8.83 3.84 -7.02
C TYR A 128 8.51 2.71 -8.00
N ASN A 129 9.11 1.55 -7.76
CA ASN A 129 8.85 0.33 -8.50
C ASN A 129 7.97 -0.62 -7.66
N MET A 130 6.79 -0.95 -8.17
CA MET A 130 5.89 -1.90 -7.51
C MET A 130 6.10 -3.34 -8.00
N LYS A 131 6.45 -3.51 -9.28
CA LYS A 131 6.51 -4.83 -9.92
C LYS A 131 7.58 -5.71 -9.29
N ASP A 132 8.78 -5.18 -9.11
CA ASP A 132 9.90 -5.94 -8.56
C ASP A 132 9.87 -5.98 -7.02
N THR A 133 9.16 -5.04 -6.39
CA THR A 133 9.03 -4.99 -4.93
C THR A 133 8.09 -6.08 -4.38
N PHE A 134 7.01 -6.39 -5.11
CA PHE A 134 5.96 -7.28 -4.63
C PHE A 134 5.88 -8.53 -5.50
N VAL A 135 6.77 -9.46 -5.25
CA VAL A 135 6.76 -10.77 -5.89
C VAL A 135 5.79 -11.68 -5.13
N PRO A 136 4.73 -12.19 -5.75
CA PRO A 136 3.78 -13.09 -5.08
C PRO A 136 4.47 -14.33 -4.51
N CYS A 137 4.02 -14.80 -3.34
CA CYS A 137 4.50 -16.05 -2.78
C CYS A 137 4.13 -17.24 -3.70
N ASP A 138 4.84 -18.36 -3.56
CA ASP A 138 4.70 -19.51 -4.48
C ASP A 138 3.27 -20.06 -4.56
N LYS A 139 2.52 -20.01 -3.46
CA LYS A 139 1.11 -20.43 -3.47
C LYS A 139 0.28 -19.55 -4.40
N ILE A 140 0.38 -18.24 -4.24
CA ILE A 140 -0.36 -17.27 -5.07
C ILE A 140 0.11 -17.35 -6.53
N ARG A 141 1.42 -17.51 -6.76
CA ARG A 141 1.97 -17.67 -8.11
C ARG A 141 1.37 -18.87 -8.83
N ARG A 142 1.35 -20.04 -8.18
CA ARG A 142 0.70 -21.24 -8.76
C ARG A 142 -0.77 -21.06 -9.09
N ASP A 143 -1.50 -20.32 -8.26
CA ASP A 143 -2.91 -20.05 -8.51
C ASP A 143 -3.10 -19.06 -9.67
N ILE A 144 -2.22 -18.05 -9.78
CA ILE A 144 -2.14 -17.14 -10.93
C ILE A 144 -1.84 -17.94 -12.21
N ASP A 145 -0.83 -18.80 -12.21
CA ASP A 145 -0.41 -19.57 -13.38
C ASP A 145 -1.55 -20.45 -13.92
N LYS A 146 -2.33 -21.08 -13.02
CA LYS A 146 -3.53 -21.85 -13.42
C LYS A 146 -4.57 -21.00 -14.15
N VAL A 147 -4.79 -19.77 -13.67
CA VAL A 147 -5.75 -18.84 -14.29
C VAL A 147 -5.19 -18.31 -15.61
N PHE A 148 -3.90 -17.96 -15.66
CA PHE A 148 -3.25 -17.53 -16.89
C PHE A 148 -3.26 -18.57 -17.99
N ALA A 149 -3.17 -19.87 -17.63
CA ALA A 149 -3.25 -20.96 -18.60
C ALA A 149 -4.61 -21.03 -19.33
N LEU A 150 -5.64 -20.37 -18.81
CA LEU A 150 -6.97 -20.26 -19.42
C LEU A 150 -7.11 -19.04 -20.34
N PHE A 151 -6.12 -18.14 -20.35
CA PHE A 151 -6.18 -16.90 -21.14
C PHE A 151 -5.87 -17.16 -22.61
N SER A 152 -6.60 -16.49 -23.48
CA SER A 152 -6.35 -16.36 -24.90
C SER A 152 -5.91 -14.92 -25.24
N GLU A 153 -5.57 -14.66 -26.50
CA GLU A 153 -5.23 -13.30 -26.98
C GLU A 153 -6.37 -12.29 -26.77
N ASN A 154 -7.63 -12.77 -26.79
CA ASN A 154 -8.84 -11.96 -26.63
C ASN A 154 -9.40 -11.98 -25.20
N THR A 155 -8.62 -12.38 -24.20
CA THR A 155 -9.07 -12.41 -22.81
C THR A 155 -9.18 -11.02 -22.22
N ILE A 156 -10.37 -10.63 -21.77
CA ILE A 156 -10.64 -9.34 -21.11
C ILE A 156 -10.92 -9.58 -19.62
N GLY A 157 -10.14 -8.91 -18.77
CA GLY A 157 -10.36 -8.92 -17.33
C GLY A 157 -11.38 -7.86 -16.90
N VAL A 158 -12.39 -8.26 -16.14
CA VAL A 158 -13.41 -7.35 -15.60
C VAL A 158 -13.34 -7.31 -14.08
N HIS A 159 -13.16 -6.12 -13.48
CA HIS A 159 -13.15 -5.92 -12.04
C HIS A 159 -14.44 -5.21 -11.59
N ILE A 160 -15.28 -5.91 -10.83
CA ILE A 160 -16.55 -5.38 -10.32
C ILE A 160 -16.51 -5.33 -8.79
N ARG A 161 -16.45 -4.13 -8.20
CA ARG A 161 -16.41 -3.93 -6.74
C ARG A 161 -17.82 -3.80 -6.19
N ARG A 162 -18.29 -4.79 -5.40
CA ARG A 162 -19.68 -4.89 -4.91
C ARG A 162 -19.82 -5.15 -3.42
N THR A 163 -18.74 -5.12 -2.64
CA THR A 163 -18.81 -5.56 -1.24
C THR A 163 -18.74 -4.44 -0.20
N ASP A 164 -17.80 -3.53 -0.32
CA ASP A 164 -17.39 -2.63 0.78
C ASP A 164 -17.51 -1.13 0.45
N ASN A 165 -17.67 -0.79 -0.83
CA ASN A 165 -17.73 0.61 -1.26
C ASN A 165 -19.09 0.94 -1.87
N LYS A 166 -19.97 1.54 -1.06
CA LYS A 166 -21.33 1.95 -1.46
C LYS A 166 -21.32 2.94 -2.63
N GLU A 167 -20.35 3.86 -2.68
CA GLU A 167 -20.22 4.82 -3.78
C GLU A 167 -19.83 4.13 -5.09
N SER A 168 -18.92 3.16 -5.05
CA SER A 168 -18.58 2.37 -6.24
C SER A 168 -19.79 1.60 -6.77
N ILE A 169 -20.61 1.05 -5.87
CA ILE A 169 -21.84 0.34 -6.25
C ILE A 169 -22.84 1.31 -6.91
N ARG A 170 -23.00 2.49 -6.35
CA ARG A 170 -23.94 3.51 -6.85
C ARG A 170 -23.51 4.08 -8.19
N LEU A 171 -22.21 4.36 -8.37
CA LEU A 171 -21.66 5.01 -9.56
C LEU A 171 -21.37 4.05 -10.72
N SER A 172 -21.39 2.75 -10.48
CA SER A 172 -21.11 1.72 -11.48
C SER A 172 -22.17 0.62 -11.37
N PRO A 173 -23.37 0.82 -11.92
CA PRO A 173 -24.43 -0.19 -11.98
C PRO A 173 -23.95 -1.48 -12.66
N LEU A 174 -24.46 -2.62 -12.26
CA LEU A 174 -24.05 -3.92 -12.80
C LEU A 174 -24.44 -4.06 -14.28
N GLU A 175 -25.54 -3.45 -14.64
CA GLU A 175 -26.08 -3.39 -16.01
C GLU A 175 -25.09 -2.75 -16.98
N ASP A 176 -24.36 -1.72 -16.55
CA ASP A 176 -23.32 -1.06 -17.38
C ASP A 176 -22.15 -2.00 -17.68
N PHE A 177 -21.79 -2.88 -16.72
CA PHE A 177 -20.78 -3.91 -16.97
C PHE A 177 -21.26 -4.96 -17.96
N TYR A 178 -22.49 -5.45 -17.82
CA TYR A 178 -23.06 -6.42 -18.75
C TYR A 178 -23.12 -5.86 -20.17
N MET A 179 -23.67 -4.67 -20.36
CA MET A 179 -23.73 -4.02 -21.66
C MET A 179 -22.35 -3.86 -22.30
N ARG A 180 -21.33 -3.48 -21.52
CA ARG A 180 -19.95 -3.36 -22.04
C ARG A 180 -19.36 -4.72 -22.41
N MET A 181 -19.57 -5.75 -21.60
CA MET A 181 -19.10 -7.10 -21.90
C MET A 181 -19.74 -7.65 -23.17
N GLU A 182 -21.07 -7.50 -23.36
CA GLU A 182 -21.77 -7.90 -24.57
C GLU A 182 -21.23 -7.15 -25.81
N ASN A 183 -20.97 -5.86 -25.69
CA ASN A 183 -20.38 -5.05 -26.77
C ASN A 183 -18.96 -5.52 -27.16
N GLU A 184 -18.13 -5.95 -26.19
CA GLU A 184 -16.79 -6.48 -26.50
C GLU A 184 -16.88 -7.87 -27.14
N ILE A 185 -17.76 -8.75 -26.66
CA ILE A 185 -17.99 -10.08 -27.26
C ILE A 185 -18.47 -9.95 -28.72
N ALA A 186 -19.36 -8.98 -29.01
CA ALA A 186 -19.88 -8.76 -30.36
C ALA A 186 -18.81 -8.24 -31.36
N LYS A 187 -17.66 -7.74 -30.90
CA LYS A 187 -16.56 -7.32 -31.80
C LYS A 187 -15.71 -8.50 -32.28
N ASP A 188 -15.72 -9.61 -31.57
CA ASP A 188 -14.96 -10.82 -31.89
C ASP A 188 -15.79 -11.86 -32.63
N SER A 189 -17.07 -11.56 -32.95
CA SER A 189 -18.00 -12.37 -33.71
C SER A 189 -17.99 -11.95 -35.18
#